data_3b7753584ba6504db8a1e5ea4242ff24
#
_entry.id   3b7753584ba6504db8a1e5ea4242ff24
#
_cell.length_a   1.000
_cell.length_b   1.000
_cell.length_c   1.000
_cell.angle_alpha   90.00
_cell.angle_beta   90.00
_cell.angle_gamma   90.00
#
_symmetry.space_group_name_H-M   'P 1'
#
loop_
_entity.id
_entity.type
_entity.pdbx_description
1 polymer ?
#
loop_
_entity_poly.entity_id
_entity_poly.type
_entity_poly.pdbx_seq_one_letter_code
_entity_poly.pdbx_strand_id
1 'polypeptide(L)' 'MNNLDKYDLAILQELQADARLTNAELAQRVGLSAAPCWRRVRALEEAGCIKG' A
#
# COMPACT_ATOMS: atom_id res chain seq x y z
N MET A 1 7.61 -15.86 5.76
CA MET A 1 8.49 -14.73 5.48
C MET A 1 7.85 -13.80 4.48
N ASN A 2 7.81 -12.52 4.78
CA ASN A 2 7.15 -11.55 3.92
C ASN A 2 8.08 -11.07 2.83
N ASN A 3 7.75 -11.43 1.60
CA ASN A 3 8.51 -10.93 0.46
C ASN A 3 7.85 -9.65 -0.03
N LEU A 4 8.22 -8.56 0.61
CA LEU A 4 7.73 -7.25 0.20
C LEU A 4 8.50 -6.81 -1.02
N ASP A 5 7.78 -6.51 -2.10
CA ASP A 5 8.43 -6.00 -3.30
C ASP A 5 8.46 -4.47 -3.24
N LYS A 6 8.99 -3.86 -4.30
CA LYS A 6 9.14 -2.40 -4.33
C LYS A 6 7.81 -1.67 -4.22
N TYR A 7 6.73 -2.26 -4.75
CA TYR A 7 5.41 -1.63 -4.65
C TYR A 7 4.90 -1.65 -3.22
N ASP A 8 5.09 -2.77 -2.52
CA ASP A 8 4.68 -2.86 -1.12
C ASP A 8 5.44 -1.85 -0.27
N LEU A 9 6.74 -1.72 -0.50
CA LEU A 9 7.55 -0.75 0.25
C LEU A 9 7.12 0.68 -0.06
N ALA A 10 6.82 0.98 -1.33
CA ALA A 10 6.35 2.30 -1.72
C ALA A 10 5.01 2.61 -1.06
N ILE A 11 4.10 1.64 -1.01
CA ILE A 11 2.81 1.82 -0.34
C ILE A 11 3.01 2.16 1.13
N LEU A 12 3.86 1.41 1.81
CA LEU A 12 4.13 1.64 3.23
C LEU A 12 4.72 3.02 3.46
N GLN A 13 5.67 3.43 2.61
CA GLN A 13 6.28 4.75 2.72
C GLN A 13 5.26 5.87 2.54
N GLU A 14 4.40 5.75 1.53
CA GLU A 14 3.39 6.78 1.27
C GLU A 14 2.39 6.88 2.42
N LEU A 15 1.96 5.75 2.95
CA LEU A 15 1.03 5.75 4.07
C LEU A 15 1.65 6.27 5.37
N GLN A 16 2.94 6.08 5.55
CA GLN A 16 3.64 6.67 6.70
C GLN A 16 3.71 8.18 6.58
N ALA A 17 3.87 8.67 5.35
CA ALA A 17 3.93 10.11 5.11
C ALA A 17 2.54 10.75 5.23
N ASP A 18 1.50 10.06 4.75
CA ASP A 18 0.14 10.57 4.80
C ASP A 18 -0.85 9.42 4.91
N ALA A 19 -1.32 9.17 6.12
CA ALA A 19 -2.26 8.07 6.37
C ALA A 19 -3.66 8.35 5.82
N ARG A 20 -3.90 9.55 5.29
CA ARG A 20 -5.22 9.93 4.78
C ARG A 20 -5.37 9.69 3.29
N LEU A 21 -4.35 9.19 2.63
CA LEU A 21 -4.42 8.94 1.20
C LEU A 21 -5.56 7.97 0.89
N THR A 22 -6.36 8.33 -0.11
CA THR A 22 -7.35 7.40 -0.63
C THR A 22 -6.63 6.32 -1.44
N ASN A 23 -7.32 5.21 -1.68
CA ASN A 23 -6.74 4.15 -2.49
C ASN A 23 -6.36 4.66 -3.90
N ALA A 24 -7.19 5.50 -4.48
CA ALA A 24 -6.91 6.05 -5.80
C ALA A 24 -5.66 6.92 -5.80
N GLU A 25 -5.51 7.77 -4.79
CA GLU A 25 -4.33 8.61 -4.66
C GLU A 25 -3.08 7.79 -4.44
N LEU A 26 -3.17 6.79 -3.58
CA LEU A 26 -2.06 5.90 -3.29
C LEU A 26 -1.62 5.16 -4.54
N ALA A 27 -2.58 4.64 -5.30
CA ALA A 27 -2.28 3.93 -6.54
C ALA A 27 -1.50 4.81 -7.52
N GLN A 28 -1.91 6.06 -7.67
CA GLN A 28 -1.21 7.00 -8.52
C GLN A 28 0.23 7.21 -8.07
N ARG A 29 0.42 7.35 -6.77
CA ARG A 29 1.75 7.63 -6.23
C ARG A 29 2.71 6.47 -6.41
N VAL A 30 2.21 5.24 -6.32
CA VAL A 30 3.06 4.06 -6.45
C VAL A 30 3.10 3.50 -7.86
N GLY A 31 2.32 4.08 -8.78
CA GLY A 31 2.33 3.65 -10.17
C GLY A 31 1.51 2.41 -10.46
N LEU A 32 0.45 2.20 -9.71
CA LEU A 32 -0.47 1.06 -9.91
C LEU A 32 -1.86 1.54 -10.24
N SER A 33 -2.64 0.66 -10.86
CA SER A 33 -4.09 0.88 -10.96
C SER A 33 -4.71 0.65 -9.60
N ALA A 34 -5.95 1.14 -9.41
CA ALA A 34 -6.60 1.09 -8.11
C ALA A 34 -6.80 -0.34 -7.60
N ALA A 35 -7.23 -1.25 -8.47
CA ALA A 35 -7.52 -2.62 -8.05
C ALA A 35 -6.30 -3.37 -7.52
N PRO A 36 -5.18 -3.44 -8.25
CA PRO A 36 -4.00 -4.11 -7.70
C PRO A 36 -3.42 -3.39 -6.49
N CYS A 37 -3.51 -2.06 -6.43
CA CYS A 37 -3.08 -1.32 -5.26
C CYS A 37 -3.89 -1.72 -4.03
N TRP A 38 -5.21 -1.79 -4.17
CA TRP A 38 -6.09 -2.18 -3.08
C TRP A 38 -5.78 -3.58 -2.57
N ARG A 39 -5.52 -4.52 -3.48
CA ARG A 39 -5.18 -5.88 -3.08
C ARG A 39 -3.89 -5.91 -2.26
N ARG A 40 -2.90 -5.12 -2.65
CA ARG A 40 -1.65 -5.07 -1.90
C ARG A 40 -1.85 -4.44 -0.53
N VAL A 41 -2.65 -3.39 -0.44
CA VAL A 41 -2.96 -2.75 0.84
C VAL A 41 -3.64 -3.77 1.77
N ARG A 42 -4.62 -4.52 1.25
CA ARG A 42 -5.31 -5.53 2.05
C ARG A 42 -4.36 -6.60 2.54
N ALA A 43 -3.46 -7.06 1.67
CA ALA A 43 -2.48 -8.07 2.05
C ALA A 43 -1.55 -7.56 3.14
N LEU A 44 -1.13 -6.30 3.04
CA LEU A 44 -0.26 -5.70 4.05
C LEU A 44 -0.99 -5.53 5.38
N GLU A 45 -2.26 -5.17 5.34
CA GLU A 45 -3.07 -5.09 6.55
C GLU A 45 -3.19 -6.44 7.24
N GLU A 46 -3.48 -7.48 6.45
CA GLU A 46 -3.62 -8.83 6.99
C GLU A 46 -2.31 -9.36 7.55
N ALA A 47 -1.20 -8.95 6.98
CA ALA A 47 0.12 -9.32 7.47
C ALA A 47 0.56 -8.52 8.69
N GLY A 48 -0.22 -7.51 9.08
CA GLY A 48 0.11 -6.68 10.23
C GLY A 48 1.10 -5.58 9.94
N CYS A 49 1.40 -5.33 8.67
CA CYS A 49 2.33 -4.26 8.29
C CYS A 49 1.67 -2.89 8.35
N ILE A 50 0.35 -2.83 8.25
CA ILE A 50 -0.42 -1.60 8.31
C ILE A 50 -1.48 -1.76 9.39
N LYS A 51 -1.63 -0.75 10.23
CA LYS A 51 -2.72 -0.74 11.20
C LYS A 51 -3.98 -0.27 10.49
N GLY A 52 -4.95 -1.16 10.43
CA GLY A 52 -6.18 -0.90 9.72
C GLY A 52 -7.09 0.12 10.34
#